data_667817ca7f85afd7256a5f8fb12f3709
#
_entry.id   667817ca7f85afd7256a5f8fb12f3709
#
_cell.length_a   1.000
_cell.length_b   1.000
_cell.length_c   1.000
_cell.angle_alpha   90.00
_cell.angle_beta   90.00
_cell.angle_gamma   90.00
#
_symmetry.space_group_name_H-M   'P 1'
#
loop_
_entity.id
_entity.type
_entity.pdbx_description
1 polymer ?
#
loop_
_entity_poly.entity_id
_entity_poly.type
_entity_poly.pdbx_seq_one_letter_code
_entity_poly.pdbx_strand_id
1 'polypeptide(L)' 'MGIEQQLKELEKRRKRGMRLLAEGLWPAEVARRVGVTRQSVLRWTKLAERGGESSA' A
#
# COMPACT_ATOMS: atom_id res chain seq x y z
N MET A 1 -7.22 4.31 21.72
CA MET A 1 -5.80 4.24 21.73
C MET A 1 -5.25 3.41 20.60
N GLY A 2 -5.52 2.13 20.63
CA GLY A 2 -4.90 1.24 19.65
C GLY A 2 -5.40 1.42 18.24
N ILE A 3 -6.65 1.77 18.08
CA ILE A 3 -7.24 1.86 16.75
C ILE A 3 -6.59 2.96 15.93
N GLU A 4 -6.40 4.12 16.53
CA GLU A 4 -5.79 5.22 15.80
C GLU A 4 -4.36 4.91 15.39
N GLN A 5 -3.61 4.28 16.29
CA GLN A 5 -2.25 3.93 15.97
C GLN A 5 -2.18 2.88 14.86
N GLN A 6 -3.10 1.92 14.89
CA GLN A 6 -3.14 0.90 13.86
C GLN A 6 -3.46 1.52 12.50
N LEU A 7 -4.38 2.46 12.47
CA LEU A 7 -4.73 3.11 11.22
C LEU A 7 -3.56 3.90 10.66
N LYS A 8 -2.82 4.58 11.53
CA LYS A 8 -1.67 5.34 11.08
C LYS A 8 -0.59 4.42 10.53
N GLU A 9 -0.37 3.28 11.17
CA GLU A 9 0.63 2.35 10.68
C GLU A 9 0.23 1.74 9.35
N LEU A 10 -1.04 1.42 9.20
CA LEU A 10 -1.53 0.89 7.94
C LEU A 10 -1.37 1.91 6.83
N GLU A 11 -1.63 3.17 7.14
CA GLU A 11 -1.45 4.22 6.16
C GLU A 11 0.00 4.36 5.75
N LYS A 12 0.90 4.31 6.71
CA LYS A 12 2.33 4.40 6.40
C LYS A 12 2.76 3.26 5.50
N ARG A 13 2.31 2.05 5.83
CA ARG A 13 2.66 0.89 5.02
C ARG A 13 2.09 1.00 3.63
N ARG A 14 0.86 1.48 3.52
CA ARG A 14 0.25 1.64 2.22
C ARG A 14 1.02 2.65 1.37
N LYS A 15 1.35 3.80 1.94
CA LYS A 15 2.09 4.80 1.21
C LYS A 15 3.44 4.28 0.76
N ARG A 16 4.12 3.57 1.65
CA ARG A 16 5.41 3.01 1.30
C ARG A 16 5.28 1.96 0.21
N GLY A 17 4.25 1.11 0.34
CA GLY A 17 4.03 0.09 -0.67
C GLY A 17 3.71 0.66 -2.02
N MET A 18 2.88 1.68 -2.06
CA MET A 18 2.54 2.30 -3.33
C MET A 18 3.75 2.98 -3.95
N ARG A 19 4.61 3.54 -3.13
CA ARG A 19 5.84 4.14 -3.64
C ARG A 19 6.73 3.08 -4.26
N LEU A 20 6.86 1.93 -3.61
CA LEU A 20 7.66 0.84 -4.15
C LEU A 20 7.08 0.32 -5.45
N LEU A 21 5.77 0.23 -5.52
CA LEU A 21 5.11 -0.18 -6.75
C LEU A 21 5.41 0.81 -7.87
N ALA A 22 5.40 2.09 -7.56
CA ALA A 22 5.70 3.11 -8.55
C ALA A 22 7.13 3.02 -9.03
N GLU A 23 8.01 2.47 -8.20
CA GLU A 23 9.41 2.27 -8.59
C GLU A 23 9.59 1.05 -9.47
N GLY A 24 8.54 0.27 -9.66
CA GLY A 24 8.60 -0.88 -10.55
C GLY A 24 8.77 -2.21 -9.86
N LEU A 25 8.62 -2.26 -8.56
CA LEU A 25 8.74 -3.50 -7.84
C LEU A 25 7.49 -4.36 -8.05
N TRP A 26 7.69 -5.68 -8.01
CA TRP A 26 6.57 -6.59 -8.12
C TRP A 26 5.75 -6.58 -6.83
N PRO A 27 4.44 -6.82 -6.94
CA PRO A 27 3.60 -6.84 -5.73
C PRO A 27 4.11 -7.79 -4.65
N ALA A 28 4.60 -8.96 -5.04
CA ALA A 28 5.12 -9.90 -4.06
C ALA A 28 6.33 -9.32 -3.34
N GLU A 29 7.17 -8.61 -4.06
CA GLU A 29 8.34 -8.00 -3.47
C GLU A 29 7.94 -6.88 -2.52
N VAL A 30 6.98 -6.07 -2.94
CA VAL A 30 6.49 -4.99 -2.09
C VAL A 30 5.92 -5.55 -0.79
N ALA A 31 5.16 -6.63 -0.90
CA ALA A 31 4.57 -7.25 0.28
C ALA A 31 5.64 -7.68 1.27
N ARG A 32 6.72 -8.25 0.76
CA ARG A 32 7.81 -8.70 1.62
C ARG A 32 8.50 -7.51 2.29
N ARG A 33 8.76 -6.47 1.54
CA ARG A 33 9.52 -5.33 2.07
C ARG A 33 8.70 -4.52 3.06
N VAL A 34 7.40 -4.38 2.78
CA VAL A 34 6.54 -3.60 3.66
C VAL A 34 6.06 -4.43 4.86
N GLY A 35 6.01 -5.75 4.70
CA GLY A 35 5.55 -6.61 5.78
C GLY A 35 4.05 -6.78 5.79
N VAL A 36 3.45 -6.83 4.61
CA VAL A 36 1.99 -7.05 4.48
C VAL A 36 1.76 -8.23 3.57
N THR A 37 0.50 -8.63 3.43
CA THR A 37 0.16 -9.73 2.56
C THR A 37 0.15 -9.26 1.11
N ARG A 38 0.34 -10.22 0.22
CA ARG A 38 0.29 -9.93 -1.20
C ARG A 38 -1.07 -9.37 -1.60
N GLN A 39 -2.13 -9.88 -0.96
CA GLN A 39 -3.47 -9.39 -1.27
C GLN A 39 -3.62 -7.91 -0.96
N SER A 40 -3.00 -7.45 0.12
CA SER A 40 -3.05 -6.04 0.45
C SER A 40 -2.41 -5.21 -0.66
N VAL A 41 -1.27 -5.65 -1.16
CA VAL A 41 -0.58 -4.94 -2.22
C VAL A 41 -1.40 -4.92 -3.49
N LEU A 42 -2.01 -6.05 -3.82
CA LEU A 42 -2.86 -6.10 -5.01
C LEU A 42 -4.04 -5.15 -4.89
N ARG A 43 -4.57 -5.02 -3.69
CA ARG A 43 -5.66 -4.08 -3.46
C ARG A 43 -5.20 -2.65 -3.69
N TRP A 44 -3.97 -2.35 -3.29
CA TRP A 44 -3.41 -1.02 -3.50
C TRP A 44 -3.23 -0.73 -4.99
N THR A 45 -2.80 -1.71 -5.76
CA THR A 45 -2.65 -1.49 -7.20
C THR A 45 -3.98 -1.19 -7.85
N LYS A 46 -5.04 -1.86 -7.42
CA LYS A 46 -6.36 -1.57 -7.96
C LYS A 46 -6.81 -0.15 -7.63
N LEU A 47 -6.54 0.28 -6.40
CA LEU A 47 -6.88 1.63 -6.01
C LEU A 47 -6.12 2.65 -6.84
N ALA A 48 -4.86 2.38 -7.11
CA ALA A 48 -4.06 3.29 -7.91
C ALA A 48 -4.56 3.34 -9.35
N GLU A 49 -4.97 2.19 -9.88
CA GLU A 49 -5.48 2.15 -11.24
C GLU A 49 -6.75 2.95 -11.38
N ARG A 50 -7.57 2.94 -10.35
CA ARG A 50 -8.79 3.73 -10.39
C ARG A 50 -8.51 5.22 -10.35
N GLY A 51 -7.31 5.59 -9.96
CA GLY A 51 -6.99 7.00 -9.86
C GLY A 51 -7.75 7.70 -8.76
N GLY A 52 -8.23 6.94 -7.81
CA GLY A 52 -9.04 7.52 -6.76
C GLY A 52 -8.33 8.57 -5.98
N GLU A 53 -7.05 8.42 -5.84
CA GLU A 53 -6.28 9.38 -5.09
C GLU A 53 -6.01 10.63 -5.86
N SER A 54 -5.71 10.46 -7.13
CA SER A 54 -5.42 11.62 -7.95
C SER A 54 -6.66 12.43 -8.21
N SER A 55 -7.80 11.81 -8.16
CA SER A 55 -9.04 12.54 -8.40
C SER A 55 -9.38 13.46 -7.23
N ALA A 56 -8.80 13.22 -6.13
CA ALA A 56 -9.09 14.06 -4.97
C ALA A 56 -8.45 15.44 -5.09
#